data_db707f4eb4f754ef5cff5357fbc093f0
#
_entry.id   db707f4eb4f754ef5cff5357fbc093f0
#
_cell.length_a   1.000
_cell.length_b   1.000
_cell.length_c   1.000
_cell.angle_alpha   90.00
_cell.angle_beta   90.00
_cell.angle_gamma   90.00
#
_symmetry.space_group_name_H-M   'P 1'
#
loop_
_entity.id
_entity.type
_entity.pdbx_description
1 polymer ?
#
loop_
_entity_poly.entity_id
_entity_poly.type
_entity_poly.pdbx_seq_one_letter_code
_entity_poly.pdbx_strand_id
1 'polypeptide(L)' 'MAITGKILDHVLKKFMKSEVAKEARVQVELPNGEMYDMTDVLLLENTIIGDSETHRLVFRCQKPVHNIGKIIGKL' A
#
# COMPACT_ATOMS: atom_id res chain seq x y z
N MET A 1 8.53 0.22 -12.78
CA MET A 1 7.74 -1.02 -12.92
C MET A 1 6.69 -1.11 -11.82
N ALA A 2 5.45 -1.40 -12.17
CA ALA A 2 4.40 -1.50 -11.18
C ALA A 2 4.48 -2.81 -10.38
N ILE A 3 4.17 -2.74 -9.11
CA ILE A 3 4.07 -3.92 -8.25
C ILE A 3 2.73 -4.61 -8.53
N THR A 4 2.78 -5.92 -8.71
CA THR A 4 1.58 -6.74 -8.86
C THR A 4 1.08 -7.24 -7.51
N GLY A 5 -0.16 -7.75 -7.48
CA GLY A 5 -0.71 -8.36 -6.28
C GLY A 5 0.11 -9.54 -5.77
N LYS A 6 0.71 -10.31 -6.69
CA LYS A 6 1.58 -11.43 -6.32
C LYS A 6 2.82 -10.97 -5.55
N ILE A 7 3.45 -9.89 -6.01
CA ILE A 7 4.62 -9.31 -5.35
C ILE A 7 4.21 -8.75 -3.98
N LEU A 8 3.09 -8.03 -3.92
CA LEU A 8 2.57 -7.48 -2.68
C LEU A 8 2.32 -8.58 -1.64
N ASP A 9 1.68 -9.66 -2.03
CA ASP A 9 1.41 -10.80 -1.16
C ASP A 9 2.70 -11.39 -0.58
N HIS A 10 3.71 -11.57 -1.43
CA HIS A 10 5.01 -12.10 -0.99
C HIS A 10 5.69 -11.19 0.03
N VAL A 11 5.67 -9.88 -0.21
CA VAL A 11 6.25 -8.87 0.68
C VAL A 11 5.54 -8.85 2.02
N LEU A 12 4.21 -8.81 2.01
CA LEU A 12 3.41 -8.78 3.22
C LEU A 12 3.63 -10.01 4.11
N LYS A 13 3.77 -11.18 3.51
CA LYS A 13 4.04 -12.41 4.27
C LYS A 13 5.35 -12.35 5.05
N LYS A 14 6.36 -11.67 4.53
CA LYS A 14 7.62 -11.48 5.25
C LYS A 14 7.44 -10.63 6.50
N PHE A 15 6.73 -9.50 6.37
CA PHE A 15 6.51 -8.59 7.50
C PHE A 15 5.51 -9.13 8.51
N MET A 16 4.51 -9.88 8.07
CA MET A 16 3.46 -10.38 8.97
C MET A 16 3.92 -11.47 9.93
N LYS A 17 5.17 -11.83 9.90
CA LYS A 17 5.79 -12.66 10.94
C LYS A 17 6.10 -11.86 12.21
N SER A 18 6.13 -10.55 12.12
CA SER A 18 6.40 -9.63 13.23
C SER A 18 5.10 -9.15 13.86
N GLU A 19 4.98 -9.25 15.19
CA GLU A 19 3.80 -8.73 15.89
C GLU A 19 3.73 -7.20 15.80
N VAL A 20 4.88 -6.53 15.78
CA VAL A 20 4.94 -5.08 15.60
C VAL A 20 4.37 -4.68 14.26
N ALA A 21 4.71 -5.40 13.20
CA ALA A 21 4.19 -5.11 11.86
C ALA A 21 2.69 -5.33 11.75
N LYS A 22 2.15 -6.35 12.43
CA LYS A 22 0.71 -6.62 12.42
C LYS A 22 -0.12 -5.50 13.03
N GLU A 23 0.43 -4.81 14.02
CA GLU A 23 -0.25 -3.71 14.70
C GLU A 23 0.06 -2.34 14.09
N ALA A 24 0.97 -2.29 13.12
CA ALA A 24 1.41 -1.03 12.52
C ALA A 24 0.34 -0.42 11.62
N ARG A 25 0.26 0.91 11.62
CA ARG A 25 -0.59 1.64 10.68
C ARG A 25 -0.05 1.44 9.27
N VAL A 26 -0.97 1.28 8.33
CA VAL A 26 -0.59 1.18 6.92
C VAL A 26 -0.68 2.56 6.30
N GLN A 27 0.42 3.00 5.71
CA GLN A 27 0.53 4.31 5.07
C GLN A 27 1.13 4.19 3.68
N VAL A 28 0.83 5.16 2.83
CA VAL A 28 1.38 5.28 1.50
C VAL A 28 2.23 6.55 1.44
N GLU A 29 3.49 6.40 1.03
CA GLU A 29 4.39 7.53 0.83
C GLU A 29 4.36 7.97 -0.64
N LEU A 30 4.12 9.26 -0.86
CA LEU A 30 4.16 9.85 -2.19
C LEU A 30 5.59 10.28 -2.55
N PRO A 31 5.90 10.47 -3.84
CA PRO A 31 7.24 10.86 -4.27
C PRO A 31 7.75 12.16 -3.65
N ASN A 32 6.86 13.06 -3.24
CA ASN A 32 7.22 14.32 -2.58
C ASN A 32 7.48 14.17 -1.08
N GLY A 33 7.41 12.95 -0.54
CA GLY A 33 7.62 12.69 0.87
C GLY A 33 6.36 12.76 1.74
N GLU A 34 5.22 13.15 1.18
CA GLU A 34 3.96 13.13 1.93
C GLU A 34 3.51 11.71 2.20
N MET A 35 2.95 11.50 3.39
CA MET A 35 2.43 10.21 3.83
C MET A 35 0.93 10.30 4.00
N TYR A 36 0.22 9.26 3.57
CA TYR A 36 -1.23 9.17 3.70
C TYR A 36 -1.60 7.88 4.42
N ASP A 37 -2.57 7.96 5.34
CA ASP A 37 -3.10 6.76 5.98
C ASP A 37 -3.96 5.97 5.00
N MET A 38 -3.79 4.66 5.00
CA MET A 38 -4.69 3.77 4.28
C MET A 38 -5.97 3.62 5.10
N THR A 39 -7.09 4.03 4.53
CA THR A 39 -8.36 4.14 5.25
C THR A 39 -9.41 3.12 4.82
N ASP A 40 -9.21 2.49 3.67
CA ASP A 40 -10.16 1.54 3.12
C ASP A 40 -9.53 0.21 2.79
N VAL A 41 -10.38 -0.79 2.74
CA VAL A 41 -10.00 -2.13 2.30
C VAL A 41 -9.63 -2.10 0.83
N LEU A 42 -8.76 -3.01 0.44
CA LEU A 42 -8.37 -3.21 -0.93
C LEU A 42 -9.57 -3.46 -1.84
N LEU A 43 -9.64 -2.73 -2.93
CA LEU A 43 -10.65 -2.89 -3.96
C LEU A 43 -10.02 -3.49 -5.21
N LEU A 44 -10.70 -4.47 -5.79
CA LEU A 44 -10.35 -4.98 -7.11
C LEU A 44 -11.25 -4.30 -8.13
N GLU A 45 -10.67 -3.54 -9.03
CA GLU A 45 -11.40 -2.84 -10.08
C GLU A 45 -11.04 -3.36 -11.46
N ASN A 46 -12.03 -3.38 -12.33
CA ASN A 46 -11.86 -3.60 -13.75
C ASN A 46 -11.77 -2.23 -14.42
N THR A 47 -10.72 -2.01 -15.19
CA THR A 47 -10.43 -0.71 -15.82
C THR A 47 -10.23 -0.90 -17.31
N ILE A 48 -10.87 -0.06 -18.11
CA ILE A 48 -10.73 -0.06 -19.56
C ILE A 48 -9.87 1.14 -19.95
N ILE A 49 -8.75 0.89 -20.64
CA ILE A 49 -7.86 1.92 -21.16
C ILE A 49 -7.76 1.72 -22.66
N GLY A 50 -8.38 2.62 -23.44
CA GLY A 50 -8.51 2.43 -24.88
C GLY A 50 -9.33 1.16 -25.18
N ASP A 51 -8.75 0.22 -25.91
CA ASP A 51 -9.37 -1.08 -26.24
C ASP A 51 -8.92 -2.18 -25.27
N SER A 52 -8.11 -1.85 -24.28
CA SER A 52 -7.56 -2.83 -23.36
C SER A 52 -8.33 -2.85 -22.04
N GLU A 53 -8.71 -4.05 -21.62
CA GLU A 53 -9.33 -4.29 -20.33
C GLU A 53 -8.26 -4.79 -19.35
N THR A 54 -8.13 -4.14 -18.22
CA THR A 54 -7.17 -4.51 -17.17
C THR A 54 -7.84 -4.54 -15.81
N HIS A 55 -7.17 -5.17 -14.85
CA HIS A 55 -7.61 -5.18 -13.47
C HIS A 55 -6.58 -4.48 -12.60
N ARG A 56 -7.03 -3.83 -11.54
CA ARG A 56 -6.15 -3.17 -10.59
C ARG A 56 -6.66 -3.34 -9.16
N LEU A 57 -5.71 -3.45 -8.25
CA LEU A 57 -5.98 -3.40 -6.83
C LEU A 57 -5.80 -1.96 -6.37
N VAL A 58 -6.82 -1.41 -5.73
CA VAL A 58 -6.83 0.00 -5.35
C VAL A 58 -6.90 0.13 -3.83
N PHE A 59 -5.95 0.89 -3.28
CA PHE A 59 -5.96 1.28 -1.88
C PHE A 59 -6.38 2.74 -1.80
N ARG A 60 -7.39 3.02 -0.98
CA ARG A 60 -7.80 4.40 -0.70
C ARG A 60 -7.07 4.88 0.54
N CYS A 61 -6.75 6.16 0.55
CA CYS A 61 -6.03 6.77 1.65
C CYS A 61 -6.50 8.19 1.90
N GLN A 62 -6.21 8.72 3.10
CA GLN A 62 -6.45 10.11 3.41
C GLN A 62 -5.28 10.68 4.21
N LYS A 63 -5.12 12.00 4.16
CA LYS A 63 -4.01 12.68 4.80
C LYS A 63 -4.11 12.57 6.32
N PRO A 64 -3.06 12.11 7.03
CA PRO A 64 -3.07 12.04 8.48
C PRO A 64 -2.88 13.43 9.11
N VAL A 65 -3.26 13.55 10.38
CA VAL A 65 -3.05 14.77 11.15
C VAL A 65 -1.57 14.97 11.48
N HIS A 66 -0.89 13.89 11.84
CA HIS A 66 0.54 13.88 12.10
C HIS A 66 1.20 12.71 11.41
N ASN A 67 2.42 12.97 10.92
CA ASN A 67 3.15 11.94 10.21
C ASN A 67 4.67 12.14 10.36
N ILE A 68 5.19 11.71 11.49
CA ILE A 68 6.63 11.75 11.77
C ILE A 68 7.08 10.33 12.06
N GLY A 69 8.12 9.89 11.36
CA GLY A 69 8.61 8.54 11.57
C GLY A 69 10.05 8.37 11.12
N LYS A 70 10.62 7.23 11.47
CA LYS A 70 11.93 6.82 10.99
C LYS A 70 11.87 5.36 10.56
N ILE A 71 12.71 4.99 9.61
CA ILE A 71 12.79 3.62 9.12
C ILE A 71 13.49 2.75 10.17
N ILE A 72 12.80 1.68 10.60
CA ILE A 72 13.36 0.68 11.50
C ILE A 72 13.48 -0.69 10.83
N GLY A 73 12.95 -0.83 9.60
CA GLY A 73 13.08 -2.03 8.81
C GLY A 73 12.61 -1.80 7.39
N LYS A 74 13.24 -2.49 6.43
CA LYS A 74 12.85 -2.41 5.01
C LYS A 74 13.16 -3.71 4.29
N LEU A 75 12.56 -3.87 3.18
CA LEU A 75 12.83 -4.99 2.28
C LEU A 75 14.06 -4.76 1.42
#